data_b0a9bd55d9ca254c32368020cf7db7bb
#
_entry.id   b0a9bd55d9ca254c32368020cf7db7bb
#
_cell.length_a   1.000
_cell.length_b   1.000
_cell.length_c   1.000
_cell.angle_alpha   90.00
_cell.angle_beta   90.00
_cell.angle_gamma   90.00
#
_symmetry.space_group_name_H-M   'P 1'
#
loop_
_entity.id
_entity.type
_entity.pdbx_description
1 polymer ?
#
loop_
_entity_poly.entity_id
_entity_poly.type
_entity_poly.pdbx_seq_one_letter_code
_entity_poly.pdbx_strand_id
1 'polypeptide(L)'
;MKNLKLISIGADISRNDVSCSLNLVRSIENDISTLLKLGAHSAALTNVTGDDLVISAFVRDEKLETINAAIVDILKKNAENLGDISGISPTLEGAGEGISYAEADIRQDRYPDAIIVAFDTYGGESFVRKVANSAVQAAEGMNGVTNTSGEILDGSYKIPGVGYVSDQTDDPVVAATIEDIESIGVVAGAMMGAALGNKNVYLVKRGTPSYIIPGSVIMTITAYMNGNVMDLAVPLSERMRILK
;
A
#
# COMPACT_ATOMS: atom_id res chain seq x y z
N MET A 1 12.81 7.61 23.42
CA MET A 1 11.49 6.94 23.31
C MET A 1 11.54 6.06 22.07
N LYS A 2 10.97 4.86 22.10
CA LYS A 2 11.01 3.96 20.95
C LYS A 2 9.93 4.41 19.97
N ASN A 3 10.32 4.81 18.78
CA ASN A 3 9.38 5.29 17.77
C ASN A 3 8.56 4.12 17.22
N LEU A 4 7.28 4.35 17.01
CA LEU A 4 6.39 3.45 16.31
C LEU A 4 6.26 3.96 14.87
N LYS A 5 6.29 3.04 13.91
CA LYS A 5 6.16 3.33 12.48
C LYS A 5 5.05 2.52 11.85
N LEU A 6 4.42 3.10 10.86
CA LEU A 6 3.65 2.38 9.87
C LEU A 6 4.59 1.99 8.74
N ILE A 7 4.54 0.73 8.33
CA ILE A 7 5.16 0.26 7.09
C ILE A 7 4.09 -0.37 6.20
N SER A 8 4.25 -0.19 4.90
CA SER A 8 3.39 -0.81 3.88
C SER A 8 4.28 -1.31 2.76
N ILE A 9 4.20 -2.60 2.47
CA ILE A 9 4.94 -3.23 1.38
C ILE A 9 3.92 -3.80 0.41
N GLY A 10 3.98 -3.29 -0.82
CA GLY A 10 3.23 -3.79 -1.95
C GLY A 10 4.07 -4.70 -2.83
N ALA A 11 3.43 -5.66 -3.46
CA ALA A 11 4.08 -6.52 -4.45
C ALA A 11 3.10 -6.99 -5.50
N ASP A 12 3.54 -6.91 -6.76
CA ASP A 12 2.96 -7.62 -7.88
C ASP A 12 3.42 -9.08 -7.79
N ILE A 13 2.48 -9.99 -7.56
CA ILE A 13 2.77 -11.41 -7.37
C ILE A 13 1.85 -12.35 -8.14
N SER A 14 0.95 -11.83 -8.93
CA SER A 14 0.03 -12.65 -9.71
C SER A 14 0.50 -12.82 -11.16
N ARG A 15 0.63 -14.06 -11.61
CA ARG A 15 1.07 -14.39 -12.97
C ARG A 15 0.13 -13.95 -14.08
N ASN A 16 -1.08 -13.59 -13.76
CA ASN A 16 -2.05 -13.26 -14.79
C ASN A 16 -2.09 -11.77 -15.14
N ASP A 17 -1.30 -10.95 -14.46
CA ASP A 17 -1.21 -9.49 -14.63
C ASP A 17 -2.58 -8.78 -14.60
N VAL A 18 -3.53 -9.35 -13.86
CA VAL A 18 -4.93 -8.87 -13.86
C VAL A 18 -5.54 -8.85 -12.47
N SER A 19 -5.35 -9.93 -11.69
CA SER A 19 -6.00 -10.05 -10.38
C SER A 19 -5.39 -11.14 -9.52
N CYS A 20 -5.39 -10.94 -8.22
CA CYS A 20 -5.04 -11.95 -7.25
C CYS A 20 -6.13 -13.02 -7.13
N SER A 21 -5.72 -14.30 -7.03
CA SER A 21 -6.64 -15.36 -6.71
C SER A 21 -7.13 -15.29 -5.26
N LEU A 22 -8.36 -15.71 -5.00
CA LEU A 22 -8.88 -15.80 -3.63
C LEU A 22 -8.04 -16.74 -2.74
N ASN A 23 -7.40 -17.75 -3.32
CA ASN A 23 -6.55 -18.66 -2.58
C ASN A 23 -5.26 -17.97 -2.14
N LEU A 24 -4.65 -17.16 -3.02
CA LEU A 24 -3.48 -16.35 -2.69
C LEU A 24 -3.79 -15.36 -1.57
N VAL A 25 -4.86 -14.59 -1.73
CA VAL A 25 -5.31 -13.62 -0.71
C VAL A 25 -5.51 -14.27 0.65
N ARG A 26 -6.26 -15.38 0.72
CA ARG A 26 -6.52 -16.10 1.97
C ARG A 26 -5.26 -16.72 2.57
N SER A 27 -4.35 -17.23 1.75
CA SER A 27 -3.10 -17.82 2.22
C SER A 27 -2.23 -16.76 2.89
N ILE A 28 -2.12 -15.58 2.28
CA ILE A 28 -1.40 -14.43 2.86
C ILE A 28 -2.07 -13.97 4.17
N GLU A 29 -3.40 -13.80 4.18
CA GLU A 29 -4.13 -13.40 5.38
C GLU A 29 -3.89 -14.37 6.56
N ASN A 30 -3.79 -15.65 6.30
CA ASN A 30 -3.47 -16.65 7.32
C ASN A 30 -2.05 -16.51 7.89
N ASP A 31 -1.08 -16.16 7.03
CA ASP A 31 0.32 -16.04 7.42
C ASP A 31 0.64 -14.72 8.15
N ILE A 32 -0.18 -13.69 8.01
CA ILE A 32 0.00 -12.37 8.66
C ILE A 32 0.13 -12.49 10.18
N SER A 33 -0.55 -13.45 10.80
CA SER A 33 -0.43 -13.67 12.24
C SER A 33 1.00 -13.94 12.72
N THR A 34 1.88 -14.37 11.82
CA THR A 34 3.32 -14.56 12.09
C THR A 34 4.01 -13.24 12.40
N LEU A 35 3.62 -12.14 11.77
CA LEU A 35 4.18 -10.81 12.02
C LEU A 35 3.94 -10.35 13.46
N LEU A 36 2.78 -10.67 14.03
CA LEU A 36 2.47 -10.36 15.43
C LEU A 36 3.40 -11.13 16.39
N LYS A 37 3.70 -12.40 16.08
CA LYS A 37 4.63 -13.23 16.88
C LYS A 37 6.07 -12.71 16.80
N LEU A 38 6.46 -12.07 15.69
CA LEU A 38 7.77 -11.45 15.48
C LEU A 38 7.88 -10.07 16.13
N GLY A 39 6.78 -9.49 16.58
CA GLY A 39 6.75 -8.26 17.34
C GLY A 39 6.14 -7.07 16.62
N ALA A 40 5.42 -7.28 15.51
CA ALA A 40 4.53 -6.25 14.97
C ALA A 40 3.41 -5.95 15.99
N HIS A 41 3.06 -4.70 16.13
CA HIS A 41 1.98 -4.26 17.02
C HIS A 41 0.61 -4.62 16.45
N SER A 42 0.46 -4.40 15.17
CA SER A 42 -0.63 -4.96 14.35
C SER A 42 -0.13 -5.14 12.92
N ALA A 43 -0.79 -5.99 12.15
CA ALA A 43 -0.51 -6.21 10.74
C ALA A 43 -1.78 -6.68 10.02
N ALA A 44 -1.91 -6.29 8.75
CA ALA A 44 -3.03 -6.71 7.91
C ALA A 44 -2.65 -6.67 6.42
N LEU A 45 -3.36 -7.45 5.62
CA LEU A 45 -3.42 -7.27 4.17
C LEU A 45 -4.36 -6.09 3.92
N THR A 46 -3.80 -4.91 3.66
CA THR A 46 -4.58 -3.67 3.59
C THR A 46 -5.19 -3.43 2.22
N ASN A 47 -4.44 -3.64 1.14
CA ASN A 47 -4.93 -3.44 -0.21
C ASN A 47 -4.77 -4.72 -1.04
N VAL A 48 -5.69 -4.93 -1.94
CA VAL A 48 -5.63 -5.84 -3.06
C VAL A 48 -6.11 -5.03 -4.25
N THR A 49 -5.21 -4.69 -5.16
CA THR A 49 -5.46 -3.76 -6.26
C THR A 49 -5.01 -4.45 -7.55
N GLY A 50 -5.97 -4.92 -8.34
CA GLY A 50 -5.60 -5.78 -9.47
C GLY A 50 -4.88 -7.05 -9.02
N ASP A 51 -3.66 -7.24 -9.47
CA ASP A 51 -2.75 -8.32 -9.11
C ASP A 51 -1.76 -7.97 -8.00
N ASP A 52 -1.83 -6.74 -7.48
CA ASP A 52 -1.02 -6.29 -6.37
C ASP A 52 -1.61 -6.58 -5.01
N LEU A 53 -0.73 -6.86 -4.07
CA LEU A 53 -1.05 -7.09 -2.66
C LEU A 53 -0.21 -6.17 -1.78
N VAL A 54 -0.84 -5.50 -0.81
CA VAL A 54 -0.15 -4.65 0.16
C VAL A 54 -0.37 -5.18 1.57
N ILE A 55 0.73 -5.52 2.24
CA ILE A 55 0.74 -5.82 3.67
C ILE A 55 1.23 -4.58 4.41
N SER A 56 0.43 -4.12 5.37
CA SER A 56 0.80 -3.01 6.25
C SER A 56 0.92 -3.48 7.69
N ALA A 57 1.86 -2.88 8.42
CA ALA A 57 2.09 -3.22 9.83
C ALA A 57 2.51 -1.98 10.64
N PHE A 58 2.11 -1.95 11.91
CA PHE A 58 2.62 -1.02 12.89
C PHE A 58 3.76 -1.69 13.65
N VAL A 59 4.94 -1.10 13.59
CA VAL A 59 6.18 -1.69 14.11
C VAL A 59 7.00 -0.68 14.89
N ARG A 60 7.81 -1.17 15.84
CA ARG A 60 8.82 -0.36 16.49
C ARG A 60 10.11 -0.36 15.68
N ASP A 61 10.88 0.72 15.69
CA ASP A 61 12.15 0.84 14.97
C ASP A 61 13.05 -0.38 15.14
N GLU A 62 13.12 -0.93 16.34
CA GLU A 62 13.94 -2.10 16.66
C GLU A 62 13.48 -3.39 15.99
N LYS A 63 12.28 -3.42 15.42
CA LYS A 63 11.69 -4.56 14.72
C LYS A 63 11.53 -4.33 13.22
N LEU A 64 11.83 -3.13 12.76
CA LEU A 64 11.61 -2.71 11.37
C LEU A 64 12.22 -3.69 10.37
N GLU A 65 13.51 -3.98 10.49
CA GLU A 65 14.21 -4.91 9.59
C GLU A 65 13.62 -6.32 9.62
N THR A 66 13.31 -6.81 10.82
CA THR A 66 12.74 -8.15 10.99
C THR A 66 11.37 -8.27 10.35
N ILE A 67 10.52 -7.26 10.53
CA ILE A 67 9.14 -7.30 10.02
C ILE A 67 9.12 -7.06 8.51
N ASN A 68 9.94 -6.15 7.98
CA ASN A 68 10.07 -5.96 6.53
C ASN A 68 10.49 -7.26 5.82
N ALA A 69 11.56 -7.91 6.32
CA ALA A 69 11.99 -9.19 5.78
C ALA A 69 10.89 -10.26 5.85
N ALA A 70 10.18 -10.34 6.98
CA ALA A 70 9.12 -11.32 7.15
C ALA A 70 7.91 -11.05 6.23
N ILE A 71 7.57 -9.78 5.95
CA ILE A 71 6.52 -9.45 4.97
C ILE A 71 6.91 -9.95 3.58
N VAL A 72 8.12 -9.66 3.14
CA VAL A 72 8.62 -10.12 1.84
C VAL A 72 8.66 -11.65 1.77
N ASP A 73 9.09 -12.32 2.83
CA ASP A 73 9.08 -13.79 2.90
C ASP A 73 7.66 -14.37 2.82
N ILE A 74 6.67 -13.73 3.46
CA ILE A 74 5.26 -14.13 3.35
C ILE A 74 4.78 -14.00 1.91
N LEU A 75 5.05 -12.87 1.25
CA LEU A 75 4.65 -12.63 -0.14
C LEU A 75 5.28 -13.67 -1.06
N LYS A 76 6.60 -13.87 -0.99
CA LYS A 76 7.34 -14.87 -1.79
C LYS A 76 6.83 -16.29 -1.60
N LYS A 77 6.77 -16.74 -0.36
CA LYS A 77 6.32 -18.10 -0.02
C LYS A 77 4.93 -18.38 -0.60
N ASN A 78 4.02 -17.43 -0.51
CA ASN A 78 2.66 -17.62 -0.98
C ASN A 78 2.59 -17.58 -2.51
N ALA A 79 3.34 -16.68 -3.15
CA ALA A 79 3.47 -16.61 -4.59
C ALA A 79 4.04 -17.93 -5.16
N GLU A 80 5.12 -18.45 -4.59
CA GLU A 80 5.74 -19.72 -4.99
C GLU A 80 4.79 -20.91 -4.83
N ASN A 81 4.13 -21.02 -3.68
CA ASN A 81 3.25 -22.13 -3.37
C ASN A 81 2.02 -22.21 -4.28
N LEU A 82 1.52 -21.09 -4.73
CA LEU A 82 0.34 -21.00 -5.60
C LEU A 82 0.70 -20.85 -7.08
N GLY A 83 2.01 -20.84 -7.41
CA GLY A 83 2.47 -20.65 -8.77
C GLY A 83 2.31 -19.23 -9.30
N ASP A 84 2.06 -18.27 -8.43
CA ASP A 84 1.92 -16.85 -8.73
C ASP A 84 3.25 -16.14 -8.43
N ILE A 85 4.32 -16.48 -9.13
CA ILE A 85 5.63 -15.83 -8.94
C ILE A 85 5.79 -14.76 -9.99
N SER A 86 6.03 -13.55 -9.60
CA SER A 86 6.64 -12.53 -10.45
C SER A 86 7.57 -11.65 -9.62
N GLY A 87 8.59 -11.17 -10.23
CA GLY A 87 9.47 -10.06 -9.93
C GLY A 87 10.02 -9.81 -8.51
N ILE A 88 9.58 -10.50 -7.47
CA ILE A 88 10.07 -10.26 -6.11
C ILE A 88 11.48 -10.83 -5.95
N SER A 89 12.49 -9.98 -5.95
CA SER A 89 13.87 -10.38 -5.74
C SER A 89 14.43 -9.81 -4.43
N PRO A 90 15.17 -10.61 -3.64
CA PRO A 90 15.87 -10.12 -2.46
C PRO A 90 17.23 -9.49 -2.79
N THR A 91 17.66 -9.53 -4.04
CA THR A 91 18.97 -9.06 -4.46
C THR A 91 18.90 -7.80 -5.28
N LEU A 92 19.98 -7.02 -5.30
CA LEU A 92 20.07 -5.78 -6.06
C LEU A 92 19.81 -5.98 -7.57
N GLU A 93 20.23 -7.13 -8.13
CA GLU A 93 20.11 -7.43 -9.56
C GLU A 93 18.68 -7.75 -10.05
N GLY A 94 17.77 -7.96 -9.16
CA GLY A 94 16.35 -8.13 -9.47
C GLY A 94 15.50 -7.39 -8.45
N ALA A 95 16.13 -6.56 -7.65
CA ALA A 95 15.44 -5.79 -6.64
C ALA A 95 14.59 -4.72 -7.31
N GLY A 96 13.35 -4.68 -6.92
CA GLY A 96 12.44 -3.60 -7.25
C GLY A 96 11.44 -3.87 -8.34
N GLU A 97 11.65 -4.88 -9.16
CA GLU A 97 10.53 -5.33 -9.97
C GLU A 97 9.44 -5.86 -9.01
N GLY A 98 8.26 -5.26 -9.07
CA GLY A 98 7.10 -5.68 -8.33
C GLY A 98 7.11 -5.40 -6.81
N ILE A 99 8.01 -4.58 -6.27
CA ILE A 99 7.98 -4.17 -4.85
C ILE A 99 7.83 -2.66 -4.72
N SER A 100 6.83 -2.25 -3.93
CA SER A 100 6.64 -0.88 -3.49
C SER A 100 6.74 -0.77 -1.96
N TYR A 101 7.15 0.39 -1.45
CA TYR A 101 7.33 0.62 -0.03
C TYR A 101 6.87 2.00 0.40
N ALA A 102 6.19 2.06 1.53
CA ALA A 102 5.92 3.30 2.23
C ALA A 102 6.19 3.14 3.72
N GLU A 103 6.81 4.14 4.34
CA GLU A 103 7.11 4.18 5.77
C GLU A 103 6.72 5.54 6.34
N ALA A 104 5.89 5.57 7.36
CA ALA A 104 5.46 6.78 8.02
C ALA A 104 5.63 6.70 9.53
N ASP A 105 6.18 7.75 10.15
CA ASP A 105 6.32 7.84 11.60
C ASP A 105 4.96 8.03 12.28
N ILE A 106 4.85 7.53 13.51
CA ILE A 106 3.63 7.61 14.31
C ILE A 106 3.93 8.28 15.65
N ARG A 107 3.09 9.21 16.06
CA ARG A 107 3.13 9.75 17.41
C ARG A 107 2.73 8.69 18.43
N GLN A 108 3.52 8.59 19.51
CA GLN A 108 3.45 7.50 20.49
C GLN A 108 2.27 7.56 21.47
N ASP A 109 1.53 8.63 21.49
CA ASP A 109 0.47 8.90 22.46
C ASP A 109 -0.91 8.37 22.06
N ARG A 110 -1.05 7.83 20.87
CA ARG A 110 -2.32 7.29 20.35
C ARG A 110 -2.14 5.97 19.61
N TYR A 111 -3.20 5.18 19.57
CA TYR A 111 -3.31 4.09 18.59
C TYR A 111 -3.34 4.72 17.20
N PRO A 112 -2.46 4.27 16.33
CA PRO A 112 -2.33 4.86 15.02
C PRO A 112 -3.53 4.48 14.15
N ASP A 113 -4.14 5.50 13.57
CA ASP A 113 -5.01 5.36 12.44
C ASP A 113 -4.22 5.70 11.17
N ALA A 114 -4.51 5.03 10.08
CA ALA A 114 -3.79 5.26 8.84
C ALA A 114 -4.70 5.12 7.62
N ILE A 115 -4.26 5.77 6.55
CA ILE A 115 -4.80 5.58 5.20
C ILE A 115 -3.72 4.96 4.36
N ILE A 116 -4.05 3.88 3.67
CA ILE A 116 -3.18 3.22 2.70
C ILE A 116 -3.84 3.34 1.33
N VAL A 117 -3.11 3.88 0.39
CA VAL A 117 -3.52 4.00 -1.01
C VAL A 117 -2.58 3.14 -1.84
N ALA A 118 -3.13 2.25 -2.63
CA ALA A 118 -2.39 1.45 -3.59
C ALA A 118 -2.93 1.71 -4.99
N PHE A 119 -2.03 1.69 -5.93
CA PHE A 119 -2.31 1.90 -7.34
C PHE A 119 -1.82 0.68 -8.12
N ASP A 120 -2.49 0.40 -9.21
CA ASP A 120 -2.11 -0.58 -10.20
C ASP A 120 -2.40 0.01 -11.59
N THR A 121 -1.54 -0.26 -12.57
CA THR A 121 -1.68 0.27 -13.91
C THR A 121 -1.42 -0.79 -14.97
N TYR A 122 -2.23 -0.79 -15.98
CA TYR A 122 -2.01 -1.61 -17.15
C TYR A 122 -1.25 -0.79 -18.23
N GLY A 123 0.04 -0.58 -17.97
CA GLY A 123 0.92 0.26 -18.79
C GLY A 123 0.77 1.76 -18.48
N GLY A 124 1.82 2.40 -18.01
CA GLY A 124 1.82 3.84 -17.74
C GLY A 124 2.56 4.26 -16.46
N GLU A 125 3.64 3.59 -16.14
CA GLU A 125 4.43 3.74 -14.91
C GLU A 125 4.77 5.20 -14.58
N SER A 126 5.19 5.97 -15.56
CA SER A 126 5.49 7.41 -15.34
C SER A 126 4.25 8.23 -15.00
N PHE A 127 3.07 7.79 -15.43
CA PHE A 127 1.81 8.45 -15.14
C PHE A 127 1.32 8.09 -13.74
N VAL A 128 1.37 6.82 -13.36
CA VAL A 128 0.91 6.39 -12.03
C VAL A 128 1.71 7.05 -10.92
N ARG A 129 3.03 7.23 -11.10
CA ARG A 129 3.87 7.96 -10.15
C ARG A 129 3.42 9.41 -9.96
N LYS A 130 3.01 10.10 -11.01
CA LYS A 130 2.45 11.45 -10.89
C LYS A 130 1.13 11.47 -10.11
N VAL A 131 0.29 10.47 -10.33
CA VAL A 131 -0.99 10.31 -9.61
C VAL A 131 -0.73 10.07 -8.12
N ALA A 132 0.17 9.16 -7.78
CA ALA A 132 0.54 8.87 -6.40
C ALA A 132 1.17 10.09 -5.70
N ASN A 133 2.06 10.82 -6.36
CA ASN A 133 2.61 12.08 -5.86
C ASN A 133 1.52 13.11 -5.58
N SER A 134 0.51 13.21 -6.44
CA SER A 134 -0.63 14.12 -6.20
C SER A 134 -1.40 13.75 -4.93
N ALA A 135 -1.56 12.46 -4.65
CA ALA A 135 -2.20 11.99 -3.42
C ALA A 135 -1.36 12.33 -2.17
N VAL A 136 -0.02 12.15 -2.22
CA VAL A 136 0.89 12.56 -1.14
C VAL A 136 0.78 14.05 -0.87
N GLN A 137 0.91 14.88 -1.90
CA GLN A 137 0.86 16.34 -1.78
C GLN A 137 -0.48 16.85 -1.25
N ALA A 138 -1.58 16.19 -1.61
CA ALA A 138 -2.91 16.56 -1.11
C ALA A 138 -3.07 16.29 0.39
N ALA A 139 -2.38 15.33 0.95
CA ALA A 139 -2.42 15.01 2.37
C ALA A 139 -1.41 15.80 3.19
N GLU A 140 -0.28 16.19 2.59
CA GLU A 140 0.75 16.98 3.27
C GLU A 140 0.19 18.31 3.82
N GLY A 141 0.47 18.58 5.09
CA GLY A 141 0.03 19.82 5.75
C GLY A 141 -1.45 19.88 6.09
N MET A 142 -2.23 18.83 5.86
CA MET A 142 -3.61 18.78 6.33
C MET A 142 -3.68 18.59 7.85
N ASN A 143 -4.69 19.24 8.47
CA ASN A 143 -4.98 19.00 9.87
C ASN A 143 -5.37 17.53 10.09
N GLY A 144 -4.84 16.94 11.16
CA GLY A 144 -5.08 15.54 11.50
C GLY A 144 -4.16 14.54 10.81
N VAL A 145 -3.26 14.98 9.94
CA VAL A 145 -2.20 14.13 9.37
C VAL A 145 -0.94 14.28 10.23
N THR A 146 -0.44 13.15 10.73
CA THR A 146 0.85 13.14 11.45
C THR A 146 2.01 13.05 10.47
N ASN A 147 1.91 12.17 9.51
CA ASN A 147 2.93 11.99 8.49
C ASN A 147 2.34 11.32 7.24
N THR A 148 2.87 11.68 6.09
CA THR A 148 2.56 11.05 4.80
C THR A 148 3.86 10.56 4.20
N SER A 149 3.88 9.32 3.76
CA SER A 149 5.02 8.74 3.07
C SER A 149 4.54 7.97 1.85
N GLY A 150 5.32 8.05 0.80
CA GLY A 150 5.18 7.24 -0.39
C GLY A 150 6.48 7.43 -1.15
N GLU A 151 7.32 6.42 -1.15
CA GLU A 151 8.60 6.51 -1.84
C GLU A 151 8.39 6.28 -3.34
N ILE A 152 8.25 7.39 -4.03
CA ILE A 152 8.21 7.45 -5.48
C ILE A 152 9.52 8.06 -5.90
N LEU A 153 10.59 7.31 -5.70
CA LEU A 153 11.96 7.75 -5.91
C LEU A 153 12.41 7.54 -7.36
N ASP A 154 13.28 8.43 -7.81
CA ASP A 154 14.06 8.21 -9.01
C ASP A 154 15.34 7.45 -8.63
N GLY A 155 15.40 6.16 -8.95
CA GLY A 155 16.55 5.30 -8.66
C GLY A 155 16.26 4.19 -7.67
N SER A 156 17.28 3.46 -7.25
CA SER A 156 17.15 2.41 -6.27
C SER A 156 17.16 2.96 -4.86
N TYR A 157 16.31 2.45 -3.99
CA TYR A 157 16.29 2.79 -2.58
C TYR A 157 16.36 1.54 -1.69
N LYS A 158 16.77 1.72 -0.45
CA LYS A 158 17.00 0.62 0.47
C LYS A 158 15.84 0.49 1.46
N ILE A 159 15.21 -0.67 1.45
CA ILE A 159 14.23 -1.05 2.49
C ILE A 159 14.98 -1.76 3.62
N PRO A 160 14.86 -1.30 4.88
CA PRO A 160 15.49 -1.95 6.02
C PRO A 160 15.10 -3.44 6.13
N GLY A 161 16.11 -4.32 6.19
CA GLY A 161 15.92 -5.77 6.31
C GLY A 161 15.57 -6.51 5.00
N VAL A 162 15.30 -5.79 3.92
CA VAL A 162 14.96 -6.38 2.61
C VAL A 162 16.11 -6.22 1.62
N GLY A 163 16.71 -5.05 1.56
CA GLY A 163 17.75 -4.74 0.57
C GLY A 163 17.36 -3.55 -0.31
N TYR A 164 17.83 -3.55 -1.55
CA TYR A 164 17.53 -2.50 -2.50
C TYR A 164 16.33 -2.88 -3.36
N VAL A 165 15.48 -1.90 -3.64
CA VAL A 165 14.38 -1.99 -4.61
C VAL A 165 14.56 -0.88 -5.64
N SER A 166 14.09 -1.08 -6.86
CA SER A 166 14.16 -0.06 -7.89
C SER A 166 12.97 0.91 -7.76
N ASP A 167 13.11 2.04 -8.42
CA ASP A 167 12.04 3.04 -8.57
C ASP A 167 11.04 2.71 -9.68
N GLN A 168 11.25 1.62 -10.38
CA GLN A 168 10.46 1.24 -11.56
C GLN A 168 9.20 0.44 -11.20
N THR A 169 8.65 0.66 -10.01
CA THR A 169 7.34 0.10 -9.72
C THR A 169 6.26 0.93 -10.40
N ASP A 170 5.40 0.28 -11.13
CA ASP A 170 4.15 0.81 -11.67
C ASP A 170 3.00 0.75 -10.65
N ASP A 171 3.23 0.13 -9.50
CA ASP A 171 2.25 -0.14 -8.45
C ASP A 171 2.63 0.53 -7.12
N PRO A 172 2.69 1.87 -7.09
CA PRO A 172 3.14 2.59 -5.91
C PRO A 172 2.14 2.47 -4.76
N VAL A 173 2.69 2.48 -3.54
CA VAL A 173 1.93 2.54 -2.29
C VAL A 173 2.18 3.87 -1.60
N VAL A 174 1.11 4.48 -1.11
CA VAL A 174 1.16 5.69 -0.29
C VAL A 174 0.52 5.41 1.07
N ALA A 175 1.17 5.83 2.13
CA ALA A 175 0.67 5.71 3.49
C ALA A 175 0.58 7.09 4.17
N ALA A 176 -0.51 7.33 4.88
CA ALA A 176 -0.67 8.51 5.70
C ALA A 176 -1.10 8.10 7.11
N THR A 177 -0.38 8.58 8.13
CA THR A 177 -0.77 8.39 9.52
C THR A 177 -1.65 9.55 9.99
N ILE A 178 -2.75 9.24 10.66
CA ILE A 178 -3.81 10.17 10.99
C ILE A 178 -3.89 10.36 12.50
N GLU A 179 -3.91 11.61 12.95
CA GLU A 179 -3.99 11.95 14.38
C GLU A 179 -5.40 11.75 14.96
N ASP A 180 -6.41 11.93 14.13
CA ASP A 180 -7.80 11.89 14.54
C ASP A 180 -8.63 11.08 13.55
N ILE A 181 -9.36 10.09 14.05
CA ILE A 181 -10.22 9.23 13.27
C ILE A 181 -11.26 10.02 12.44
N GLU A 182 -11.74 11.15 12.95
CA GLU A 182 -12.68 12.02 12.23
C GLU A 182 -12.06 12.62 10.96
N SER A 183 -10.74 12.77 10.94
CA SER A 183 -9.99 13.30 9.80
C SER A 183 -9.80 12.29 8.66
N ILE A 184 -9.97 10.98 8.91
CA ILE A 184 -9.75 9.93 7.91
C ILE A 184 -10.54 10.20 6.63
N GLY A 185 -11.82 10.46 6.74
CA GLY A 185 -12.69 10.71 5.58
C GLY A 185 -12.34 11.97 4.81
N VAL A 186 -11.83 13.00 5.49
CA VAL A 186 -11.40 14.25 4.86
C VAL A 186 -10.09 14.06 4.12
N VAL A 187 -9.11 13.45 4.76
CA VAL A 187 -7.79 13.18 4.18
C VAL A 187 -7.90 12.22 3.00
N ALA A 188 -8.61 11.10 3.18
CA ALA A 188 -8.86 10.15 2.10
C ALA A 188 -9.59 10.81 0.92
N GLY A 189 -10.57 11.66 1.19
CA GLY A 189 -11.28 12.42 0.16
C GLY A 189 -10.39 13.40 -0.60
N ALA A 190 -9.42 14.03 0.08
CA ALA A 190 -8.45 14.91 -0.56
C ALA A 190 -7.46 14.12 -1.43
N MET A 191 -6.91 13.03 -0.92
CA MET A 191 -6.00 12.14 -1.68
C MET A 191 -6.69 11.58 -2.93
N MET A 192 -7.92 11.09 -2.77
CA MET A 192 -8.75 10.63 -3.88
C MET A 192 -9.02 11.74 -4.90
N GLY A 193 -9.44 12.92 -4.44
CA GLY A 193 -9.74 14.05 -5.32
C GLY A 193 -8.55 14.49 -6.16
N ALA A 194 -7.36 14.52 -5.56
CA ALA A 194 -6.12 14.83 -6.25
C ALA A 194 -5.74 13.75 -7.28
N ALA A 195 -5.92 12.47 -6.94
CA ALA A 195 -5.66 11.36 -7.85
C ALA A 195 -6.66 11.36 -9.02
N LEU A 196 -7.96 11.45 -8.74
CA LEU A 196 -9.03 11.45 -9.75
C LEU A 196 -9.07 12.73 -10.60
N GLY A 197 -8.34 13.79 -10.21
CA GLY A 197 -8.11 14.97 -11.03
C GLY A 197 -7.28 14.68 -12.29
N ASN A 198 -6.57 13.56 -12.30
CA ASN A 198 -5.86 13.05 -13.47
C ASN A 198 -6.80 12.20 -14.34
N LYS A 199 -6.52 12.17 -15.65
CA LYS A 199 -7.31 11.36 -16.59
C LYS A 199 -7.01 9.87 -16.37
N ASN A 200 -8.03 9.05 -16.56
CA ASN A 200 -7.94 7.59 -16.54
C ASN A 200 -7.57 6.98 -15.17
N VAL A 201 -7.87 7.67 -14.07
CA VAL A 201 -7.74 7.11 -12.73
C VAL A 201 -9.12 6.73 -12.20
N TYR A 202 -9.24 5.52 -11.70
CA TYR A 202 -10.50 4.96 -11.20
C TYR A 202 -10.36 4.48 -9.77
N LEU A 203 -11.20 5.02 -8.89
CA LEU A 203 -11.34 4.48 -7.54
C LEU A 203 -12.12 3.16 -7.61
N VAL A 204 -11.51 2.10 -7.14
CA VAL A 204 -12.09 0.75 -7.16
C VAL A 204 -12.11 0.13 -5.77
N LYS A 205 -12.99 -0.84 -5.59
CA LYS A 205 -12.98 -1.65 -4.38
C LYS A 205 -11.77 -2.57 -4.34
N ARG A 206 -11.29 -2.83 -3.15
CA ARG A 206 -10.31 -3.87 -2.86
C ARG A 206 -10.66 -5.18 -3.58
N GLY A 207 -9.69 -5.76 -4.26
CA GLY A 207 -9.88 -6.98 -5.05
C GLY A 207 -10.49 -6.79 -6.44
N THR A 208 -10.51 -5.57 -6.94
CA THR A 208 -10.98 -5.29 -8.31
C THR A 208 -9.87 -5.60 -9.33
N PRO A 209 -10.16 -6.37 -10.41
CA PRO A 209 -9.19 -6.65 -11.46
C PRO A 209 -8.68 -5.40 -12.19
N SER A 210 -7.41 -5.40 -12.63
CA SER A 210 -6.76 -4.29 -13.33
C SER A 210 -7.21 -4.08 -14.77
N TYR A 211 -7.73 -5.11 -15.42
CA TYR A 211 -8.10 -5.05 -16.85
C TYR A 211 -9.37 -4.25 -17.18
N ILE A 212 -9.95 -3.55 -16.22
CA ILE A 212 -11.21 -2.83 -16.40
C ILE A 212 -11.14 -1.89 -17.61
N ILE A 213 -10.07 -1.12 -17.72
CA ILE A 213 -9.80 -0.26 -18.87
C ILE A 213 -8.30 -0.25 -19.15
N PRO A 214 -7.82 -0.88 -20.22
CA PRO A 214 -6.41 -0.83 -20.57
C PRO A 214 -5.87 0.59 -20.67
N GLY A 215 -4.69 0.84 -20.12
CA GLY A 215 -4.06 2.16 -20.05
C GLY A 215 -4.65 3.08 -18.97
N SER A 216 -5.46 2.55 -18.05
CA SER A 216 -5.94 3.26 -16.86
C SER A 216 -5.10 2.92 -15.64
N VAL A 217 -5.21 3.79 -14.64
CA VAL A 217 -4.75 3.54 -13.28
C VAL A 217 -5.97 3.21 -12.43
N ILE A 218 -5.94 2.09 -11.74
CA ILE A 218 -6.90 1.79 -10.69
C ILE A 218 -6.30 2.14 -9.33
N MET A 219 -7.13 2.56 -8.41
CA MET A 219 -6.72 3.01 -7.08
C MET A 219 -7.63 2.39 -6.03
N THR A 220 -7.06 1.74 -5.06
CA THR A 220 -7.76 1.36 -3.82
C THR A 220 -7.34 2.30 -2.69
N ILE A 221 -8.27 2.61 -1.80
CA ILE A 221 -8.01 3.40 -0.61
C ILE A 221 -8.65 2.75 0.59
N THR A 222 -7.85 2.50 1.62
CA THR A 222 -8.28 1.81 2.83
C THR A 222 -7.93 2.61 4.07
N ALA A 223 -8.83 2.60 5.06
CA ALA A 223 -8.48 2.97 6.42
C ALA A 223 -7.93 1.73 7.13
N TYR A 224 -6.80 1.90 7.80
CA TYR A 224 -6.20 0.86 8.62
C TYR A 224 -6.13 1.33 10.07
N MET A 225 -6.91 0.68 10.92
CA MET A 225 -7.11 1.08 12.33
C MET A 225 -6.92 -0.12 13.22
N ASN A 226 -5.80 -0.16 13.95
CA ASN A 226 -5.50 -1.20 14.95
C ASN A 226 -5.83 -2.63 14.47
N GLY A 227 -5.32 -3.01 13.30
CA GLY A 227 -5.55 -4.35 12.71
C GLY A 227 -6.84 -4.48 11.89
N ASN A 228 -7.72 -3.47 11.91
CA ASN A 228 -8.94 -3.48 11.12
C ASN A 228 -8.74 -2.73 9.80
N VAL A 229 -9.14 -3.35 8.71
CA VAL A 229 -9.09 -2.79 7.37
C VAL A 229 -10.49 -2.42 6.92
N MET A 230 -10.67 -1.18 6.50
CA MET A 230 -11.94 -0.67 5.98
C MET A 230 -11.74 -0.14 4.57
N ASP A 231 -12.40 -0.73 3.60
CA ASP A 231 -12.43 -0.22 2.22
C ASP A 231 -13.20 1.11 2.18
N LEU A 232 -12.58 2.16 1.67
CA LEU A 232 -13.17 3.50 1.58
C LEU A 232 -13.77 3.80 0.20
N ALA A 233 -13.69 2.91 -0.77
CA ALA A 233 -14.14 3.15 -2.14
C ALA A 233 -15.64 3.49 -2.21
N VAL A 234 -16.48 2.74 -1.49
CA VAL A 234 -17.94 2.98 -1.50
C VAL A 234 -18.32 4.31 -0.83
N PRO A 235 -17.91 4.58 0.42
CA PRO A 235 -18.23 5.85 1.06
C PRO A 235 -17.73 7.07 0.28
N LEU A 236 -16.54 7.00 -0.30
CA LEU A 236 -15.99 8.10 -1.08
C LEU A 236 -16.72 8.28 -2.41
N SER A 237 -17.05 7.20 -3.10
CA SER A 237 -17.83 7.25 -4.34
C SER A 237 -19.22 7.82 -4.12
N GLU A 238 -19.90 7.44 -3.04
CA GLU A 238 -21.21 7.99 -2.68
C GLU A 238 -21.12 9.50 -2.40
N ARG A 239 -20.10 9.94 -1.67
CA ARG A 239 -19.86 11.36 -1.41
C ARG A 239 -19.66 12.16 -2.71
N MET A 240 -18.93 11.61 -3.68
CA MET A 240 -18.74 12.23 -4.98
C MET A 240 -20.04 12.35 -5.78
N ARG A 241 -20.97 11.41 -5.63
CA ARG A 241 -22.29 11.47 -6.29
C ARG A 241 -23.17 12.61 -5.78
N ILE A 242 -23.01 12.99 -4.53
CA ILE A 242 -23.77 14.10 -3.90
C ILE A 242 -23.25 15.46 -4.40
N LEU A 243 -22.00 15.52 -4.87
CA LEU A 243 -21.38 16.75 -5.35
C LEU A 243 -21.59 17.02 -6.85
N LYS A 244 -22.27 16.14 -7.56
CA LYS A 244 -22.70 16.28 -8.95
C LYS A 244 -24.16 16.73 -9.01
#